data_a2d2b7f9c85add2170b29bd9b12aefa1
#
_entry.id   a2d2b7f9c85add2170b29bd9b12aefa1
#
_cell.length_a   1.000
_cell.length_b   1.000
_cell.length_c   1.000
_cell.angle_alpha   90.00
_cell.angle_beta   90.00
_cell.angle_gamma   90.00
#
_symmetry.space_group_name_H-M   'P 1'
#
loop_
_entity.id
_entity.type
_entity.pdbx_description
1 polymer ?
#
loop_
_entity_poly.entity_id
_entity_poly.type
_entity_poly.pdbx_seq_one_letter_code
_entity_poly.pdbx_strand_id
1 'polypeptide(L)'
;SRGLGDVYKRQELERLLKVNPKIAVENYRRYQAFHSEGTRELPALLAYTGIVFKRVHPQDFSEEDFCYAQDHLRLTSFCYGLLRPLDMIRPYRLEGDVRLPEPGNRTMFDYWKPILTDRFIADIKKAGGVLCNLASDEMRGLFDWKRVEKEVRVITPEFHVWKNGKLATVV
;
A
#
# COMPACT_ATOMS: atom_id res chain seq x y z
N SER A 1 -4.17 -20.50 -1.68
CA SER A 1 -2.89 -20.01 -1.19
C SER A 1 -2.86 -20.10 0.33
N ARG A 2 -1.90 -20.80 0.89
CA ARG A 2 -1.69 -20.84 2.35
C ARG A 2 -1.27 -19.43 2.80
N GLY A 3 -1.98 -18.86 3.76
CA GLY A 3 -1.67 -17.54 4.31
C GLY A 3 -0.32 -17.52 5.06
N LEU A 4 0.28 -16.36 5.21
CA LEU A 4 1.54 -16.19 5.96
C LEU A 4 1.45 -16.78 7.39
N GLY A 5 0.27 -16.75 8.01
CA GLY A 5 0.04 -17.32 9.34
C GLY A 5 0.09 -18.85 9.39
N ASP A 6 -0.14 -19.54 8.27
CA ASP A 6 -0.06 -21.00 8.19
C ASP A 6 1.38 -21.49 7.92
N VAL A 7 2.22 -20.63 7.35
CA VAL A 7 3.57 -20.93 6.91
C VAL A 7 4.62 -20.60 7.96
N TYR A 8 4.42 -19.53 8.72
CA TYR A 8 5.41 -19.00 9.66
C TYR A 8 4.97 -19.12 11.11
N LYS A 9 5.87 -19.63 11.96
CA LYS A 9 5.74 -19.55 13.41
C LYS A 9 5.95 -18.11 13.87
N ARG A 10 5.42 -17.73 15.04
CA ARG A 10 5.50 -16.37 15.60
C ARG A 10 6.91 -15.77 15.56
N GLN A 11 7.94 -16.54 15.91
CA GLN A 11 9.34 -16.09 15.92
C GLN A 11 9.90 -15.82 14.52
N GLU A 12 9.41 -16.53 13.53
CA GLU A 12 9.77 -16.29 12.13
C GLU A 12 9.12 -15.02 11.62
N LEU A 13 7.88 -14.71 12.05
CA LEU A 13 7.20 -13.45 11.73
C LEU A 13 7.90 -12.24 12.33
N GLU A 14 8.46 -12.32 13.54
CA GLU A 14 9.28 -11.24 14.10
C GLU A 14 10.43 -10.84 13.18
N ARG A 15 11.16 -11.85 12.70
CA ARG A 15 12.31 -11.64 11.81
C ARG A 15 11.87 -11.16 10.44
N LEU A 16 10.81 -11.76 9.90
CA LEU A 16 10.31 -11.47 8.55
C LEU A 16 9.76 -10.05 8.47
N LEU A 17 8.98 -9.62 9.45
CA LEU A 17 8.35 -8.30 9.49
C LEU A 17 9.25 -7.24 10.16
N LYS A 18 10.43 -7.62 10.67
CA LYS A 18 11.37 -6.73 11.38
C LYS A 18 10.70 -5.90 12.50
N VAL A 19 9.84 -6.55 13.28
CA VAL A 19 9.03 -5.92 14.32
C VAL A 19 9.35 -6.48 15.70
N ASN A 20 8.96 -5.75 16.76
CA ASN A 20 9.09 -6.25 18.12
C ASN A 20 8.11 -7.40 18.40
N PRO A 21 8.35 -8.22 19.47
CA PRO A 21 7.54 -9.39 19.80
C PRO A 21 6.05 -9.09 19.95
N LYS A 22 5.68 -7.95 20.52
CA LYS A 22 4.27 -7.56 20.72
C LYS A 22 3.55 -7.37 19.39
N ILE A 23 4.18 -6.68 18.45
CA ILE A 23 3.63 -6.46 17.10
C ILE A 23 3.59 -7.78 16.32
N ALA A 24 4.58 -8.66 16.48
CA ALA A 24 4.59 -9.96 15.83
C ALA A 24 3.41 -10.84 16.31
N VAL A 25 3.13 -10.89 17.61
CA VAL A 25 1.98 -11.61 18.17
C VAL A 25 0.65 -11.11 17.60
N GLU A 26 0.48 -9.78 17.52
CA GLU A 26 -0.72 -9.18 16.97
C GLU A 26 -0.90 -9.56 15.49
N ASN A 27 0.16 -9.48 14.70
CA ASN A 27 0.09 -9.82 13.28
C ASN A 27 -0.04 -11.33 13.05
N TYR A 28 0.55 -12.18 13.89
CA TYR A 28 0.31 -13.61 13.84
C TYR A 28 -1.19 -13.92 14.00
N ARG A 29 -1.85 -13.31 14.98
CA ARG A 29 -3.30 -13.46 15.19
C ARG A 29 -4.11 -12.94 13.99
N ARG A 30 -3.73 -11.78 13.42
CA ARG A 30 -4.36 -11.23 12.22
C ARG A 30 -4.26 -12.19 11.04
N TYR A 31 -3.10 -12.79 10.81
CA TYR A 31 -2.92 -13.77 9.73
C TYR A 31 -3.67 -15.06 9.96
N GLN A 32 -3.75 -15.56 11.19
CA GLN A 32 -4.57 -16.74 11.53
C GLN A 32 -6.06 -16.48 11.25
N ALA A 33 -6.54 -15.28 11.58
CA ALA A 33 -7.92 -14.90 11.37
C ALA A 33 -8.21 -14.38 9.93
N PHE A 34 -7.19 -14.22 9.08
CA PHE A 34 -7.31 -13.52 7.80
C PHE A 34 -8.37 -14.11 6.87
N HIS A 35 -8.56 -15.42 6.90
CA HIS A 35 -9.56 -16.14 6.10
C HIS A 35 -10.77 -16.59 6.91
N SER A 36 -10.85 -16.23 8.20
CA SER A 36 -11.96 -16.63 9.05
C SER A 36 -13.22 -15.82 8.72
N GLU A 37 -14.36 -16.47 8.76
CA GLU A 37 -15.66 -15.81 8.72
C GLU A 37 -15.81 -14.89 9.94
N GLY A 38 -16.40 -13.69 9.72
CA GLY A 38 -16.58 -12.70 10.77
C GLY A 38 -15.38 -11.81 11.07
N THR A 39 -14.23 -11.97 10.39
CA THR A 39 -13.15 -11.00 10.49
C THR A 39 -13.60 -9.66 9.94
N ARG A 40 -13.50 -8.61 10.79
CA ARG A 40 -13.92 -7.26 10.43
C ARG A 40 -13.13 -6.74 9.22
N GLU A 41 -13.86 -6.32 8.22
CA GLU A 41 -13.34 -5.61 7.05
C GLU A 41 -13.72 -4.14 7.12
N LEU A 42 -12.90 -3.29 6.56
CA LEU A 42 -13.14 -1.85 6.45
C LEU A 42 -12.75 -1.40 5.04
N PRO A 43 -13.40 -0.34 4.52
CA PRO A 43 -12.92 0.33 3.31
C PRO A 43 -11.46 0.75 3.46
N ALA A 44 -10.65 0.53 2.43
CA ALA A 44 -9.20 0.73 2.49
C ALA A 44 -8.82 2.13 2.98
N LEU A 45 -9.49 3.17 2.48
CA LEU A 45 -9.21 4.54 2.88
C LEU A 45 -9.45 4.80 4.38
N LEU A 46 -10.42 4.10 4.99
CA LEU A 46 -10.75 4.18 6.42
C LEU A 46 -9.95 3.20 7.29
N ALA A 47 -9.39 2.15 6.68
CA ALA A 47 -8.65 1.11 7.40
C ALA A 47 -7.21 1.52 7.72
N TYR A 48 -6.58 2.32 6.87
CA TYR A 48 -5.21 2.77 7.09
C TYR A 48 -5.14 3.88 8.13
N THR A 49 -4.22 3.74 9.09
CA THR A 49 -4.06 4.65 10.24
C THR A 49 -2.73 5.40 10.25
N GLY A 50 -1.96 5.34 9.17
CA GLY A 50 -0.71 6.07 9.02
C GLY A 50 -0.91 7.61 9.05
N ILE A 51 0.20 8.36 9.25
CA ILE A 51 0.14 9.83 9.40
C ILE A 51 -0.54 10.52 8.21
N VAL A 52 -0.32 10.03 6.99
CA VAL A 52 -0.94 10.56 5.77
C VAL A 52 -2.46 10.42 5.85
N PHE A 53 -2.97 9.22 6.17
CA PHE A 53 -4.41 8.95 6.27
C PHE A 53 -5.07 9.75 7.38
N LYS A 54 -4.37 9.96 8.51
CA LYS A 54 -4.84 10.86 9.57
C LYS A 54 -4.96 12.31 9.12
N ARG A 55 -4.16 12.75 8.15
CA ARG A 55 -4.21 14.12 7.61
C ARG A 55 -5.22 14.27 6.49
N VAL A 56 -5.51 13.21 5.75
CA VAL A 56 -6.58 13.18 4.74
C VAL A 56 -7.97 13.30 5.39
N HIS A 57 -8.12 12.86 6.65
CA HIS A 57 -9.39 12.88 7.40
C HIS A 57 -10.57 12.27 6.62
N PRO A 58 -10.47 11.02 6.15
CA PRO A 58 -11.53 10.42 5.33
C PRO A 58 -12.86 10.25 6.07
N GLN A 59 -12.87 10.41 7.39
CA GLN A 59 -14.09 10.38 8.20
C GLN A 59 -15.01 11.58 7.92
N ASP A 60 -14.45 12.66 7.40
CA ASP A 60 -15.19 13.91 7.10
C ASP A 60 -15.66 13.95 5.62
N PHE A 61 -15.35 12.90 4.85
CA PHE A 61 -15.75 12.82 3.45
C PHE A 61 -17.27 12.63 3.31
N SER A 62 -17.88 13.42 2.44
CA SER A 62 -19.23 13.22 1.95
C SER A 62 -19.31 12.00 1.01
N GLU A 63 -20.51 11.58 0.62
CA GLU A 63 -20.71 10.56 -0.40
C GLU A 63 -20.10 10.98 -1.74
N GLU A 64 -20.19 12.24 -2.10
CA GLU A 64 -19.61 12.80 -3.33
C GLU A 64 -18.09 12.73 -3.29
N ASP A 65 -17.46 13.04 -2.13
CA ASP A 65 -16.01 12.93 -1.94
C ASP A 65 -15.54 11.48 -2.09
N PHE A 66 -16.28 10.52 -1.53
CA PHE A 66 -15.98 9.10 -1.70
C PHE A 66 -16.14 8.65 -3.15
N CYS A 67 -17.17 9.09 -3.86
CA CYS A 67 -17.35 8.80 -5.28
C CYS A 67 -16.18 9.33 -6.10
N TYR A 68 -15.81 10.60 -5.87
CA TYR A 68 -14.66 11.21 -6.55
C TYR A 68 -13.35 10.46 -6.24
N ALA A 69 -13.10 10.18 -4.96
CA ALA A 69 -11.91 9.45 -4.53
C ALA A 69 -11.85 8.04 -5.15
N GLN A 70 -12.99 7.34 -5.25
CA GLN A 70 -13.07 6.00 -5.83
C GLN A 70 -12.57 5.95 -7.28
N ASP A 71 -12.82 7.00 -8.03
CA ASP A 71 -12.40 7.10 -9.43
C ASP A 71 -10.96 7.60 -9.57
N HIS A 72 -10.49 8.49 -8.69
CA HIS A 72 -9.24 9.23 -8.87
C HIS A 72 -8.11 8.82 -7.91
N LEU A 73 -8.42 8.24 -6.74
CA LEU A 73 -7.41 7.85 -5.76
C LEU A 73 -7.07 6.37 -5.86
N ARG A 74 -5.80 6.06 -5.74
CA ARG A 74 -5.29 4.69 -5.60
C ARG A 74 -4.40 4.59 -4.37
N LEU A 75 -4.54 3.49 -3.63
CA LEU A 75 -3.76 3.20 -2.44
C LEU A 75 -2.86 1.99 -2.71
N THR A 76 -1.58 2.13 -2.46
CA THR A 76 -0.61 1.06 -2.63
C THR A 76 -0.52 0.18 -1.40
N SER A 77 -0.37 -1.12 -1.59
CA SER A 77 -0.35 -2.11 -0.53
C SER A 77 0.52 -3.30 -0.89
N PHE A 78 1.41 -3.72 0.01
CA PHE A 78 2.19 -4.93 -0.21
C PHE A 78 1.35 -6.21 -0.10
N CYS A 79 0.23 -6.18 0.61
CA CYS A 79 -0.68 -7.32 0.74
C CYS A 79 -1.69 -7.40 -0.41
N TYR A 80 -2.28 -6.28 -0.78
CA TYR A 80 -3.41 -6.21 -1.71
C TYR A 80 -3.05 -5.64 -3.08
N GLY A 81 -1.84 -5.11 -3.25
CA GLY A 81 -1.38 -4.49 -4.48
C GLY A 81 -1.89 -3.06 -4.64
N LEU A 82 -2.83 -2.84 -5.54
CA LEU A 82 -3.41 -1.54 -5.84
C LEU A 82 -4.88 -1.53 -5.45
N LEU A 83 -5.25 -0.67 -4.51
CA LEU A 83 -6.59 -0.57 -3.94
C LEU A 83 -7.26 0.75 -4.34
N ARG A 84 -8.57 0.72 -4.41
CA ARG A 84 -9.43 1.91 -4.44
C ARG A 84 -9.93 2.22 -3.02
N PRO A 85 -10.37 3.44 -2.73
CA PRO A 85 -10.82 3.86 -1.41
C PRO A 85 -11.82 2.94 -0.71
N LEU A 86 -12.80 2.43 -1.45
CA LEU A 86 -13.89 1.61 -0.91
C LEU A 86 -13.65 0.10 -1.00
N ASP A 87 -12.51 -0.35 -1.52
CA ASP A 87 -12.17 -1.77 -1.51
C ASP A 87 -12.05 -2.26 -0.07
N MET A 88 -12.74 -3.34 0.26
CA MET A 88 -12.78 -3.88 1.62
C MET A 88 -11.49 -4.63 1.95
N ILE A 89 -10.84 -4.26 3.03
CA ILE A 89 -9.60 -4.89 3.47
C ILE A 89 -9.65 -5.34 4.93
N ARG A 90 -8.88 -6.37 5.23
CA ARG A 90 -8.63 -6.86 6.60
C ARG A 90 -7.32 -6.29 7.13
N PRO A 91 -7.18 -6.10 8.46
CA PRO A 91 -5.94 -5.62 9.05
C PRO A 91 -4.76 -6.56 8.75
N TYR A 92 -3.66 -6.00 8.32
CA TYR A 92 -2.41 -6.72 8.05
C TYR A 92 -1.20 -5.81 8.34
N ARG A 93 -0.02 -6.42 8.37
CA ARG A 93 1.26 -5.74 8.26
C ARG A 93 2.16 -6.55 7.35
N LEU A 94 2.65 -5.96 6.29
CA LEU A 94 3.57 -6.57 5.33
C LEU A 94 4.51 -5.50 4.80
N GLU A 95 5.80 -5.81 4.74
CA GLU A 95 6.84 -4.93 4.21
C GLU A 95 7.25 -5.38 2.80
N GLY A 96 7.78 -4.47 2.00
CA GLY A 96 8.09 -4.74 0.59
C GLY A 96 9.22 -5.72 0.36
N ASP A 97 10.17 -5.79 1.29
CA ASP A 97 11.32 -6.70 1.24
C ASP A 97 11.05 -8.10 1.79
N VAL A 98 9.83 -8.34 2.29
CA VAL A 98 9.40 -9.69 2.70
C VAL A 98 9.46 -10.63 1.50
N ARG A 99 10.12 -11.78 1.71
CA ARG A 99 10.25 -12.82 0.69
C ARG A 99 9.19 -13.88 0.88
N LEU A 100 8.43 -14.12 -0.17
CA LEU A 100 7.46 -15.22 -0.19
C LEU A 100 8.22 -16.52 -0.48
N PRO A 101 8.00 -17.58 0.33
CA PRO A 101 8.72 -18.85 0.14
C PRO A 101 8.40 -19.52 -1.20
N GLU A 102 7.20 -19.31 -1.71
CA GLU A 102 6.76 -19.82 -3.03
C GLU A 102 5.88 -18.80 -3.75
N PRO A 103 6.00 -18.72 -5.09
CA PRO A 103 7.00 -19.35 -5.92
C PRO A 103 8.30 -18.51 -6.00
N GLY A 104 9.46 -19.16 -5.75
CA GLY A 104 10.76 -18.60 -6.12
C GLY A 104 11.37 -17.59 -5.16
N ASN A 105 10.98 -17.53 -3.87
CA ASN A 105 11.59 -16.66 -2.86
C ASN A 105 11.65 -15.16 -3.29
N ARG A 106 10.60 -14.68 -3.95
CA ARG A 106 10.51 -13.33 -4.48
C ARG A 106 10.09 -12.33 -3.39
N THR A 107 10.61 -11.10 -3.47
CA THR A 107 10.11 -9.99 -2.66
C THR A 107 8.69 -9.62 -3.07
N MET A 108 8.00 -8.81 -2.23
CA MET A 108 6.68 -8.29 -2.61
C MET A 108 6.78 -7.36 -3.83
N PHE A 109 7.90 -6.66 -3.99
CA PHE A 109 8.16 -5.86 -5.19
C PHE A 109 8.22 -6.73 -6.46
N ASP A 110 9.00 -7.82 -6.41
CA ASP A 110 9.14 -8.74 -7.55
C ASP A 110 7.83 -9.46 -7.88
N TYR A 111 7.02 -9.73 -6.85
CA TYR A 111 5.71 -10.33 -7.01
C TYR A 111 4.72 -9.39 -7.71
N TRP A 112 4.61 -8.15 -7.23
CA TRP A 112 3.59 -7.22 -7.71
C TRP A 112 3.93 -6.52 -9.02
N LYS A 113 5.20 -6.22 -9.26
CA LYS A 113 5.63 -5.45 -10.43
C LYS A 113 5.07 -5.95 -11.76
N PRO A 114 5.19 -7.25 -12.13
CA PRO A 114 4.63 -7.75 -13.37
C PRO A 114 3.10 -7.77 -13.40
N ILE A 115 2.46 -7.83 -12.24
CA ILE A 115 1.00 -7.93 -12.13
C ILE A 115 0.35 -6.55 -12.22
N LEU A 116 0.94 -5.55 -11.54
CA LEU A 116 0.30 -4.24 -11.34
C LEU A 116 0.63 -3.24 -12.42
N THR A 117 1.78 -3.33 -13.10
CA THR A 117 2.25 -2.25 -13.99
C THR A 117 1.27 -1.95 -15.11
N ASP A 118 0.82 -2.97 -15.84
CA ASP A 118 -0.13 -2.79 -16.96
C ASP A 118 -1.47 -2.23 -16.50
N ARG A 119 -1.97 -2.77 -15.40
CA ARG A 119 -3.24 -2.34 -14.82
C ARG A 119 -3.17 -0.89 -14.35
N PHE A 120 -2.09 -0.51 -13.69
CA PHE A 120 -1.89 0.85 -13.19
C PHE A 120 -1.82 1.86 -14.33
N ILE A 121 -1.04 1.58 -15.39
CA ILE A 121 -0.97 2.42 -16.58
C ILE A 121 -2.35 2.55 -17.24
N ALA A 122 -3.11 1.46 -17.37
CA ALA A 122 -4.43 1.48 -17.94
C ALA A 122 -5.41 2.33 -17.10
N ASP A 123 -5.38 2.21 -15.78
CA ASP A 123 -6.20 3.00 -14.86
C ASP A 123 -5.87 4.50 -14.97
N ILE A 124 -4.58 4.88 -15.04
CA ILE A 124 -4.16 6.27 -15.24
C ILE A 124 -4.63 6.82 -16.58
N LYS A 125 -4.46 6.06 -17.66
CA LYS A 125 -4.92 6.47 -19.00
C LYS A 125 -6.43 6.69 -19.04
N LYS A 126 -7.19 5.83 -18.39
CA LYS A 126 -8.66 5.95 -18.27
C LYS A 126 -9.06 7.21 -17.49
N ALA A 127 -8.27 7.60 -16.51
CA ALA A 127 -8.50 8.80 -15.68
C ALA A 127 -7.93 10.11 -16.28
N GLY A 128 -7.53 10.11 -17.56
CA GLY A 128 -7.04 11.30 -18.26
C GLY A 128 -5.51 11.35 -18.47
N GLY A 129 -4.78 10.27 -18.16
CA GLY A 129 -3.36 10.11 -18.52
C GLY A 129 -2.37 10.85 -17.63
N VAL A 130 -2.81 11.43 -16.50
CA VAL A 130 -1.96 12.15 -15.55
C VAL A 130 -1.96 11.45 -14.19
N LEU A 131 -0.79 11.14 -13.68
CA LEU A 131 -0.57 10.62 -12.33
C LEU A 131 0.01 11.71 -11.43
N CYS A 132 -0.68 12.07 -10.35
CA CYS A 132 -0.10 12.80 -9.24
C CYS A 132 0.45 11.78 -8.23
N ASN A 133 1.79 11.63 -8.18
CA ASN A 133 2.44 10.68 -7.29
C ASN A 133 2.66 11.30 -5.90
N LEU A 134 1.88 10.86 -4.92
CA LEU A 134 1.98 11.25 -3.52
C LEU A 134 2.53 10.10 -2.64
N ALA A 135 2.80 8.96 -3.24
CA ALA A 135 3.34 7.81 -2.54
C ALA A 135 4.85 7.97 -2.28
N SER A 136 5.36 7.27 -1.26
CA SER A 136 6.79 7.22 -0.98
C SER A 136 7.55 6.54 -2.13
N ASP A 137 8.86 6.81 -2.21
CA ASP A 137 9.74 6.20 -3.22
C ASP A 137 9.73 4.67 -3.15
N GLU A 138 9.60 4.11 -1.95
CA GLU A 138 9.49 2.67 -1.74
C GLU A 138 8.32 2.08 -2.55
N MET A 139 7.16 2.73 -2.55
CA MET A 139 5.97 2.22 -3.23
C MET A 139 6.09 2.22 -4.76
N ARG A 140 6.98 3.02 -5.34
CA ARG A 140 7.30 2.95 -6.78
C ARG A 140 7.84 1.59 -7.19
N GLY A 141 8.50 0.88 -6.26
CA GLY A 141 9.02 -0.48 -6.48
C GLY A 141 7.96 -1.52 -6.85
N LEU A 142 6.69 -1.27 -6.54
CA LEU A 142 5.56 -2.13 -6.92
C LEU A 142 5.27 -2.11 -8.42
N PHE A 143 5.85 -1.18 -9.18
CA PHE A 143 5.63 -0.98 -10.61
C PHE A 143 6.94 -0.94 -11.38
N ASP A 144 6.91 -1.22 -12.65
CA ASP A 144 7.97 -0.80 -13.58
C ASP A 144 7.85 0.71 -13.81
N TRP A 145 8.48 1.49 -12.91
CA TRP A 145 8.32 2.93 -12.87
C TRP A 145 8.82 3.63 -14.12
N LYS A 146 9.91 3.12 -14.74
CA LYS A 146 10.43 3.65 -16.01
C LYS A 146 9.40 3.54 -17.12
N ARG A 147 8.65 2.43 -17.13
CA ARG A 147 7.59 2.23 -18.09
C ARG A 147 6.39 3.13 -17.80
N VAL A 148 6.02 3.32 -16.52
CA VAL A 148 4.97 4.26 -16.13
C VAL A 148 5.29 5.67 -16.61
N GLU A 149 6.49 6.20 -16.34
CA GLU A 149 6.92 7.54 -16.78
C GLU A 149 6.98 7.70 -18.30
N LYS A 150 7.19 6.62 -19.03
CA LYS A 150 7.18 6.63 -20.50
C LYS A 150 5.78 6.70 -21.09
N GLU A 151 4.79 6.08 -20.42
CA GLU A 151 3.47 5.88 -20.98
C GLU A 151 2.41 6.88 -20.49
N VAL A 152 2.66 7.55 -19.35
CA VAL A 152 1.74 8.53 -18.76
C VAL A 152 2.50 9.74 -18.22
N ARG A 153 1.80 10.87 -18.08
CA ARG A 153 2.40 12.05 -17.45
C ARG A 153 2.44 11.88 -15.94
N VAL A 154 3.62 11.85 -15.34
CA VAL A 154 3.81 11.78 -13.89
C VAL A 154 4.16 13.16 -13.34
N ILE A 155 3.47 13.57 -12.28
CA ILE A 155 3.75 14.77 -11.50
C ILE A 155 4.03 14.30 -10.06
N THR A 156 5.21 14.60 -9.54
CA THR A 156 5.57 14.33 -8.15
C THR A 156 5.76 15.66 -7.43
N PRO A 157 4.83 16.10 -6.55
CA PRO A 157 5.00 17.31 -5.76
C PRO A 157 6.17 17.18 -4.79
N GLU A 158 6.99 18.21 -4.71
CA GLU A 158 8.04 18.34 -3.71
C GLU A 158 7.60 19.33 -2.62
N PHE A 159 7.72 18.91 -1.37
CA PHE A 159 7.36 19.74 -0.22
C PHE A 159 8.63 20.27 0.45
N HIS A 160 8.70 21.60 0.63
CA HIS A 160 9.82 22.26 1.25
C HIS A 160 9.36 23.07 2.48
N VAL A 161 10.22 23.14 3.48
CA VAL A 161 10.04 23.98 4.66
C VAL A 161 11.27 24.86 4.88
N TRP A 162 11.06 26.05 5.41
CA TRP A 162 12.16 26.88 5.89
C TRP A 162 12.62 26.40 7.26
N LYS A 163 13.87 25.95 7.37
CA LYS A 163 14.48 25.54 8.62
C LYS A 163 15.82 26.26 8.78
N ASN A 164 15.97 27.03 9.86
CA ASN A 164 17.20 27.79 10.14
C ASN A 164 17.67 28.69 8.96
N GLY A 165 16.73 29.37 8.29
CA GLY A 165 17.05 30.26 7.16
C GLY A 165 17.42 29.56 5.85
N LYS A 166 17.24 28.23 5.76
CA LYS A 166 17.49 27.42 4.56
C LYS A 166 16.25 26.63 4.17
N LEU A 167 16.06 26.47 2.86
CA LEU A 167 15.03 25.61 2.32
C LEU A 167 15.46 24.14 2.54
N ALA A 168 14.62 23.36 3.20
CA ALA A 168 14.82 21.93 3.42
C ALA A 168 13.65 21.14 2.85
N THR A 169 13.93 20.05 2.15
CA THR A 169 12.90 19.13 1.66
C THR A 169 12.31 18.36 2.85
N VAL A 170 11.00 18.23 2.87
CA VAL A 170 10.29 17.35 3.80
C VAL A 170 10.25 15.97 3.18
N VAL A 171 10.83 15.01 3.86
CA VAL A 171 10.82 13.60 3.47
C VAL A 171 9.72 12.88 4.24
#